data_a792d1b32aebdb03234a9b653e40de06
#
_entry.id   a792d1b32aebdb03234a9b653e40de06
#
_cell.length_a   1.000
_cell.length_b   1.000
_cell.length_c   1.000
_cell.angle_alpha   90.00
_cell.angle_beta   90.00
_cell.angle_gamma   90.00
#
_symmetry.space_group_name_H-M   'P 1'
#
loop_
_entity.id
_entity.type
_entity.pdbx_description
1 polymer ?
#
loop_
_entity_poly.entity_id
_entity_poly.type
_entity_poly.pdbx_seq_one_letter_code
_entity_poly.pdbx_strand_id
1 'polypeptide(L)'
;MLFRSDQVHIAELFTLRNPYPNPFNPSTTIIYSIPVQSTVLLQIFDINGRSVKTLDNGIKQPGEYKCFWKPNNVSSGLYFVQMNYGDHVQTQKLILLK
;
A
#
# COMPACT_ATOMS: atom_id res chain seq x y z
N MET A 1 11.39 21.95 23.70
CA MET A 1 11.22 21.60 23.01
C MET A 1 11.03 21.41 22.24
N LEU A 2 11.16 21.55 22.07
CA LEU A 2 10.81 21.14 21.34
C LEU A 2 11.07 20.91 20.42
N PHE A 3 11.23 20.60 20.11
CA PHE A 3 11.39 20.06 19.23
C PHE A 3 11.15 19.85 18.43
N ARG A 4 11.26 19.53 18.30
CA ARG A 4 10.90 19.38 17.40
C ARG A 4 10.24 18.70 16.69
N SER A 5 9.85 17.83 17.30
CA SER A 5 8.71 17.19 16.67
C SER A 5 8.24 17.89 15.41
N ASP A 6 8.33 19.12 15.38
CA ASP A 6 7.99 19.85 14.17
C ASP A 6 8.98 19.58 13.04
N GLN A 7 10.06 18.88 13.35
CA GLN A 7 11.04 18.46 12.35
C GLN A 7 10.64 17.17 11.65
N VAL A 8 9.68 16.45 12.22
CA VAL A 8 9.23 15.17 11.67
C VAL A 8 7.80 15.32 11.21
N HIS A 9 7.57 15.16 9.92
CA HIS A 9 6.23 15.21 9.36
C HIS A 9 5.54 13.87 9.58
N ILE A 10 4.35 13.92 10.17
CA ILE A 10 3.58 12.70 10.46
C ILE A 10 3.38 11.89 9.18
N ALA A 11 3.12 12.55 8.06
CA ALA A 11 2.89 11.85 6.80
C ALA A 11 4.06 10.96 6.40
N GLU A 12 5.29 11.31 6.81
CA GLU A 12 6.49 10.54 6.48
C GLU A 12 6.61 9.28 7.32
N LEU A 13 5.84 9.17 8.39
CA LEU A 13 5.83 7.98 9.23
C LEU A 13 4.83 6.94 8.75
N PHE A 14 3.99 7.29 7.80
CA PHE A 14 3.15 6.32 7.11
C PHE A 14 4.05 5.61 6.11
N THR A 15 4.04 4.29 6.13
CA THR A 15 4.92 3.51 5.24
C THR A 15 4.12 2.48 4.47
N LEU A 16 4.46 2.36 3.21
CA LEU A 16 4.02 1.26 2.36
C LEU A 16 5.28 0.52 1.94
N ARG A 17 5.47 -0.69 2.44
CA ARG A 17 6.67 -1.46 2.17
C ARG A 17 6.66 -2.03 0.76
N ASN A 18 7.85 -2.40 0.28
CA ASN A 18 7.95 -3.17 -0.94
C ASN A 18 7.19 -4.49 -0.77
N PRO A 19 6.27 -4.81 -1.67
CA PRO A 19 5.58 -6.09 -1.59
C PRO A 19 6.55 -7.27 -1.66
N TYR A 20 6.22 -8.35 -0.99
CA TYR A 20 7.09 -9.52 -0.98
C TYR A 20 6.25 -10.80 -1.05
N PRO A 21 6.59 -11.73 -1.92
CA PRO A 21 7.63 -11.64 -2.95
C PRO A 21 7.25 -10.70 -4.08
N ASN A 22 8.28 -10.19 -4.77
CA ASN A 22 8.11 -9.30 -5.91
C ASN A 22 9.32 -9.42 -6.83
N PRO A 23 9.23 -10.00 -8.03
CA PRO A 23 8.01 -10.53 -8.67
C PRO A 23 7.35 -11.66 -7.87
N PHE A 24 6.07 -11.88 -8.13
CA PHE A 24 5.34 -12.86 -7.34
C PHE A 24 4.55 -13.85 -8.21
N ASN A 25 4.33 -15.03 -7.64
CA ASN A 25 3.52 -16.10 -8.21
C ASN A 25 3.27 -17.12 -7.11
N PRO A 26 2.04 -17.40 -6.70
CA PRO A 26 0.80 -16.78 -7.16
C PRO A 26 0.33 -15.63 -6.27
N SER A 27 1.02 -15.33 -5.17
CA SER A 27 0.54 -14.33 -4.23
C SER A 27 1.68 -13.48 -3.69
N THR A 28 1.32 -12.32 -3.18
CA THR A 28 2.26 -11.42 -2.55
C THR A 28 1.64 -10.83 -1.29
N THR A 29 2.48 -10.36 -0.39
CA THR A 29 2.07 -9.71 0.84
C THR A 29 2.42 -8.23 0.75
N ILE A 30 1.47 -7.40 1.14
CA ILE A 30 1.63 -5.96 1.17
C ILE A 30 1.49 -5.53 2.62
N ILE A 31 2.47 -4.80 3.12
CA ILE A 31 2.49 -4.36 4.51
C ILE A 31 2.53 -2.85 4.53
N TYR A 32 1.68 -2.25 5.33
CA TYR A 32 1.73 -0.81 5.56
C TYR A 32 1.61 -0.52 7.04
N SER A 33 2.12 0.64 7.44
CA SER A 33 2.08 1.08 8.84
C SER A 33 1.59 2.51 8.91
N ILE A 34 0.82 2.81 9.93
CA ILE A 34 0.35 4.17 10.18
C ILE A 34 0.65 4.55 11.63
N PRO A 35 1.11 5.80 11.86
CA PRO A 35 1.49 6.24 13.20
C PRO A 35 0.33 6.80 14.01
N VAL A 36 -0.74 7.20 13.35
CA VAL A 36 -1.93 7.79 13.99
C VAL A 36 -3.17 7.25 13.30
N GLN A 37 -4.30 7.32 13.99
CA GLN A 37 -5.57 6.92 13.39
C GLN A 37 -5.80 7.70 12.10
N SER A 38 -6.15 7.00 11.04
CA SER A 38 -6.31 7.61 9.72
C SER A 38 -7.26 6.81 8.86
N THR A 39 -7.89 7.49 7.91
CA THR A 39 -8.61 6.82 6.85
C THR A 39 -7.59 6.40 5.79
N VAL A 40 -7.56 5.13 5.47
CA VAL A 40 -6.61 4.54 4.53
C VAL A 40 -7.38 3.85 3.41
N LEU A 41 -6.91 4.03 2.18
CA LEU A 41 -7.42 3.30 1.02
C LEU A 41 -6.22 2.66 0.33
N LEU A 42 -6.22 1.32 0.30
CA LEU A 42 -5.14 0.54 -0.30
C LEU A 42 -5.69 -0.20 -1.50
N GLN A 43 -5.20 0.12 -2.69
CA GLN A 43 -5.72 -0.43 -3.94
C GLN A 43 -4.60 -0.90 -4.85
N ILE A 44 -4.95 -1.85 -5.72
CA ILE A 44 -4.07 -2.32 -6.79
C ILE A 44 -4.59 -1.75 -8.10
N PHE A 45 -3.69 -1.20 -8.91
CA PHE A 45 -4.01 -0.66 -10.23
C PHE A 45 -3.22 -1.37 -11.31
N ASP A 46 -3.79 -1.47 -12.50
CA ASP A 46 -3.07 -1.96 -13.67
C ASP A 46 -2.33 -0.80 -14.35
N ILE A 47 -1.65 -1.11 -15.46
CA ILE A 47 -0.85 -0.11 -16.17
C ILE A 47 -1.70 0.99 -16.82
N ASN A 48 -3.00 0.75 -16.97
CA ASN A 48 -3.91 1.74 -17.53
C ASN A 48 -4.54 2.61 -16.44
N GLY A 49 -4.15 2.40 -15.18
CA GLY A 49 -4.68 3.18 -14.07
C GLY A 49 -6.03 2.71 -13.57
N ARG A 50 -6.48 1.54 -14.01
CA ARG A 50 -7.76 1.00 -13.56
C ARG A 50 -7.57 0.23 -12.26
N SER A 51 -8.51 0.40 -11.34
CA SER A 51 -8.48 -0.34 -10.08
C SER A 51 -8.81 -1.82 -10.34
N VAL A 52 -7.89 -2.67 -9.94
CA VAL A 52 -8.04 -4.12 -10.07
C VAL A 52 -8.61 -4.70 -8.78
N LYS A 53 -8.21 -4.17 -7.64
CA LYS A 53 -8.59 -4.70 -6.35
C LYS A 53 -8.45 -3.62 -5.27
N THR A 54 -9.42 -3.56 -4.38
CA THR A 54 -9.29 -2.80 -3.14
C THR A 54 -8.91 -3.78 -2.05
N LEU A 55 -7.73 -3.56 -1.47
CA LEU A 55 -7.21 -4.45 -0.44
C LEU A 55 -7.66 -4.05 0.96
N ASP A 56 -7.78 -2.76 1.20
CA ASP A 56 -8.17 -2.25 2.50
C ASP A 56 -8.81 -0.88 2.32
N ASN A 57 -9.77 -0.56 3.17
CA ASN A 57 -10.47 0.70 3.06
C ASN A 57 -11.17 1.00 4.39
N GLY A 58 -10.92 2.18 4.94
CA GLY A 58 -11.60 2.60 6.14
C GLY A 58 -10.70 3.27 7.13
N ILE A 59 -11.27 3.53 8.30
CA ILE A 59 -10.54 4.14 9.41
C ILE A 59 -9.71 3.06 10.10
N LYS A 60 -8.41 3.33 10.24
CA LYS A 60 -7.48 2.39 10.84
C LYS A 60 -6.82 3.01 12.07
N GLN A 61 -6.63 2.19 13.09
CA GLN A 61 -5.89 2.58 14.29
C GLN A 61 -4.40 2.51 14.01
N PRO A 62 -3.57 3.21 14.80
CA PRO A 62 -2.12 3.13 14.63
C PRO A 62 -1.65 1.68 14.66
N GLY A 63 -0.72 1.34 13.80
CA GLY A 63 -0.16 0.00 13.78
C GLY A 63 0.27 -0.44 12.40
N GLU A 64 0.62 -1.72 12.33
CA GLU A 64 1.08 -2.36 11.11
C GLU A 64 0.00 -3.31 10.60
N TYR A 65 -0.24 -3.28 9.29
CA TYR A 65 -1.28 -4.07 8.66
C TYR A 65 -0.70 -4.86 7.52
N LYS A 66 -1.18 -6.10 7.37
CA LYS A 66 -0.75 -7.00 6.29
C LYS A 66 -1.95 -7.36 5.44
N CYS A 67 -1.77 -7.26 4.13
CA CYS A 67 -2.77 -7.64 3.16
C CYS A 67 -2.15 -8.64 2.20
N PHE A 68 -2.93 -9.64 1.81
CA PHE A 68 -2.48 -10.66 0.86
C PHE A 68 -3.21 -10.45 -0.46
N TRP A 69 -2.48 -10.59 -1.55
CA TRP A 69 -3.09 -10.53 -2.86
C TRP A 69 -2.74 -11.77 -3.65
N LYS A 70 -3.77 -12.53 -3.99
CA LYS A 70 -3.66 -13.71 -4.83
C LYS A 70 -4.62 -13.51 -5.99
N PRO A 71 -4.17 -12.85 -7.07
CA PRO A 71 -5.08 -12.48 -8.14
C PRO A 71 -5.56 -13.66 -8.95
N ASN A 72 -6.82 -13.55 -9.42
CA ASN A 72 -7.42 -14.45 -10.39
C ASN A 72 -7.83 -13.61 -11.59
N ASN A 73 -7.78 -14.19 -12.77
CA ASN A 73 -8.31 -13.59 -13.98
C ASN A 73 -7.67 -12.25 -14.33
N VAL A 74 -6.39 -12.10 -13.96
CA VAL A 74 -5.61 -10.95 -14.37
C VAL A 74 -4.36 -11.43 -15.10
N SER A 75 -3.87 -10.62 -16.00
CA SER A 75 -2.72 -10.96 -16.83
C SER A 75 -1.44 -10.84 -16.04
N SER A 76 -0.43 -11.63 -16.43
CA SER A 76 0.94 -11.38 -15.99
C SER A 76 1.33 -9.97 -16.40
N GLY A 77 2.14 -9.32 -15.59
CA GLY A 77 2.64 -8.01 -15.93
C GLY A 77 2.78 -7.11 -14.73
N LEU A 78 2.79 -5.83 -15.02
CA LEU A 78 3.08 -4.77 -14.07
C LEU A 78 1.79 -4.24 -13.43
N TYR A 79 1.84 -4.12 -12.12
CA TYR A 79 0.75 -3.55 -11.32
C TYR A 79 1.35 -2.57 -10.32
N PHE A 80 0.48 -1.75 -9.73
CA PHE A 80 0.90 -0.78 -8.71
C PHE A 80 -0.02 -0.92 -7.52
N VAL A 81 0.57 -1.00 -6.33
CA VAL A 81 -0.19 -0.89 -5.10
C VAL A 81 -0.06 0.55 -4.61
N GLN A 82 -1.18 1.15 -4.27
CA GLN A 82 -1.22 2.55 -3.90
C GLN A 82 -1.96 2.69 -2.57
N MET A 83 -1.30 3.38 -1.64
CA MET A 83 -1.89 3.71 -0.35
C MET A 83 -2.21 5.20 -0.31
N ASN A 84 -3.49 5.51 -0.15
CA ASN A 84 -3.95 6.89 0.04
C ASN A 84 -4.24 7.10 1.52
N TYR A 85 -3.73 8.18 2.08
CA TYR A 85 -3.99 8.56 3.47
C TYR A 85 -3.98 10.08 3.55
N GLY A 86 -5.11 10.65 3.97
CA GLY A 86 -5.28 12.09 3.91
C GLY A 86 -5.08 12.59 2.48
N ASP A 87 -4.22 13.58 2.32
CA ASP A 87 -3.88 14.12 1.01
C ASP A 87 -2.62 13.50 0.42
N HIS A 88 -2.15 12.40 1.02
CA HIS A 88 -0.88 11.78 0.64
C HIS A 88 -1.10 10.46 -0.07
N VAL A 89 -0.13 10.09 -0.88
CA VAL A 89 -0.15 8.86 -1.66
C VAL A 89 1.24 8.24 -1.63
N GLN A 90 1.30 6.94 -1.38
CA GLN A 90 2.51 6.16 -1.59
C GLN A 90 2.19 5.03 -2.56
N THR A 91 3.15 4.72 -3.43
CA THR A 91 2.96 3.70 -4.47
C THR A 91 4.14 2.76 -4.50
N GLN A 92 3.88 1.48 -4.66
CA GLN A 92 4.90 0.47 -4.87
C GLN A 92 4.55 -0.33 -6.13
N LYS A 93 5.59 -0.77 -6.81
CA LYS A 93 5.46 -1.54 -8.05
C LYS A 93 5.34 -3.03 -7.73
N LEU A 94 4.52 -3.73 -8.50
CA LEU A 94 4.31 -5.17 -8.38
C LEU A 94 4.47 -5.82 -9.74
N ILE A 95 5.13 -6.97 -9.80
CA ILE A 95 5.26 -7.73 -11.03
C ILE A 95 4.67 -9.12 -10.79
N LEU A 96 3.62 -9.45 -11.54
CA LEU A 96 3.00 -10.76 -11.50
C LEU A 96 3.56 -11.63 -12.62
N LEU A 97 4.06 -12.79 -12.22
CA LEU A 97 4.54 -13.81 -13.16
C LEU A 97 3.59 -15.00 -13.10
N LYS A 98 3.13 -15.44 -14.23
CA LYS A 98 2.29 -16.63 -14.32
C LYS A 98 2.98 -17.75 -15.04
#